data_a5a2a430ccaea6e1ea4dd3f314403290
#
_entry.id   a5a2a430ccaea6e1ea4dd3f314403290
#
_cell.length_a   1.000
_cell.length_b   1.000
_cell.length_c   1.000
_cell.angle_alpha   90.00
_cell.angle_beta   90.00
_cell.angle_gamma   90.00
#
_symmetry.space_group_name_H-M   'P 1'
#
loop_
_entity.id
_entity.type
_entity.pdbx_description
1 polymer ?
#
loop_
_entity_poly.entity_id
_entity_poly.type
_entity_poly.pdbx_seq_one_letter_code
_entity_poly.pdbx_strand_id
1 'polypeptide(L)'
;MAAPTVEGAAVTALRSVLHRVRQAAERSGRTQEQIRVVAVSKTKPVSLIRQVYDAGHRSFGENYVQEIVDKAPQLPEDIKWHFVGHLQSNKAKTLLGGVPNLDMVEGVGNEKIANHLDKAVSNLGRKPLKVLVQVNTSGEESKSGIDPSSCLGIVEHVRLRCPNLEFAGLMTIGMPDYTSTPENFRTLLNCRAEVCKALGMAEDQCELSMGMSGDFEQAIEMGSTSVRIGSTIFGPREYAKKQQN
;
A
#
# COMPACT_ATOMS: atom_id res chain seq x y z
N MET A 1 -40.22 -7.79 -8.75
CA MET A 1 -38.91 -8.47 -8.93
C MET A 1 -37.99 -7.47 -9.60
N ALA A 2 -36.93 -7.01 -8.89
CA ALA A 2 -35.93 -6.14 -9.50
C ALA A 2 -35.11 -6.96 -10.51
N ALA A 3 -34.93 -6.41 -11.72
CA ALA A 3 -34.08 -7.03 -12.73
C ALA A 3 -32.66 -7.23 -12.16
N PRO A 4 -31.98 -8.34 -12.49
CA PRO A 4 -30.60 -8.53 -12.05
C PRO A 4 -29.76 -7.40 -12.64
N THR A 5 -29.22 -6.54 -11.76
CA THR A 5 -28.27 -5.51 -12.17
C THR A 5 -27.03 -6.22 -12.70
N VAL A 6 -26.66 -5.94 -13.94
CA VAL A 6 -25.40 -6.43 -14.53
C VAL A 6 -24.28 -5.94 -13.63
N GLU A 7 -23.59 -6.88 -13.00
CA GLU A 7 -22.47 -6.56 -12.11
C GLU A 7 -21.37 -5.86 -12.90
N GLY A 8 -20.85 -4.74 -12.38
CA GLY A 8 -19.82 -3.97 -13.06
C GLY A 8 -18.52 -4.75 -13.23
N ALA A 9 -17.82 -4.54 -14.34
CA ALA A 9 -16.57 -5.26 -14.66
C ALA A 9 -15.52 -5.21 -13.53
N ALA A 10 -15.43 -4.08 -12.82
CA ALA A 10 -14.49 -3.95 -11.68
C ALA A 10 -14.87 -4.85 -10.51
N VAL A 11 -16.16 -5.05 -10.25
CA VAL A 11 -16.64 -5.92 -9.16
C VAL A 11 -16.37 -7.39 -9.50
N THR A 12 -16.63 -7.80 -10.74
CA THR A 12 -16.29 -9.15 -11.21
C THR A 12 -14.79 -9.40 -11.13
N ALA A 13 -13.97 -8.41 -11.54
CA ALA A 13 -12.53 -8.48 -11.47
C ALA A 13 -12.02 -8.56 -10.00
N LEU A 14 -12.59 -7.77 -9.10
CA LEU A 14 -12.29 -7.85 -7.66
C LEU A 14 -12.56 -9.27 -7.11
N ARG A 15 -13.70 -9.85 -7.41
CA ARG A 15 -14.04 -11.23 -6.96
C ARG A 15 -13.05 -12.27 -7.49
N SER A 16 -12.66 -12.14 -8.76
CA SER A 16 -11.62 -13.00 -9.35
C SER A 16 -10.28 -12.84 -8.62
N VAL A 17 -9.87 -11.60 -8.33
CA VAL A 17 -8.65 -11.32 -7.55
C VAL A 17 -8.74 -11.95 -6.16
N LEU A 18 -9.83 -11.74 -5.42
CA LEU A 18 -10.00 -12.29 -4.08
C LEU A 18 -9.97 -13.83 -4.09
N HIS A 19 -10.55 -14.46 -5.11
CA HIS A 19 -10.46 -15.90 -5.29
C HIS A 19 -9.01 -16.38 -5.48
N ARG A 20 -8.24 -15.72 -6.36
CA ARG A 20 -6.81 -16.02 -6.59
C ARG A 20 -5.96 -15.78 -5.35
N VAL A 21 -6.24 -14.70 -4.59
CA VAL A 21 -5.58 -14.43 -3.30
C VAL A 21 -5.82 -15.56 -2.31
N ARG A 22 -7.07 -16.03 -2.20
CA ARG A 22 -7.40 -17.17 -1.35
C ARG A 22 -6.62 -18.41 -1.75
N GLN A 23 -6.61 -18.76 -3.03
CA GLN A 23 -5.86 -19.92 -3.52
C GLN A 23 -4.36 -19.83 -3.23
N ALA A 24 -3.75 -18.64 -3.42
CA ALA A 24 -2.34 -18.44 -3.13
C ALA A 24 -2.05 -18.54 -1.61
N ALA A 25 -2.95 -18.00 -0.77
CA ALA A 25 -2.85 -18.12 0.68
C ALA A 25 -2.91 -19.59 1.11
N GLU A 26 -3.89 -20.36 0.61
CA GLU A 26 -4.04 -21.80 0.89
C GLU A 26 -2.79 -22.60 0.48
N ARG A 27 -2.19 -22.31 -0.70
CA ARG A 27 -0.93 -22.95 -1.14
C ARG A 27 0.25 -22.67 -0.20
N SER A 28 0.21 -21.56 0.51
CA SER A 28 1.24 -21.19 1.52
C SER A 28 0.85 -21.52 2.96
N GLY A 29 -0.21 -22.32 3.17
CA GLY A 29 -0.66 -22.72 4.49
C GLY A 29 -1.31 -21.60 5.31
N ARG A 30 -1.81 -20.55 4.66
CA ARG A 30 -2.46 -19.39 5.27
C ARG A 30 -3.91 -19.24 4.84
N THR A 31 -4.66 -18.37 5.51
CA THR A 31 -6.03 -18.03 5.13
C THR A 31 -6.08 -16.68 4.40
N GLN A 32 -7.17 -16.44 3.68
CA GLN A 32 -7.37 -15.19 2.95
C GLN A 32 -7.34 -13.96 3.86
N GLU A 33 -7.86 -14.08 5.09
CA GLU A 33 -7.95 -13.00 6.09
C GLU A 33 -6.57 -12.51 6.54
N GLN A 34 -5.54 -13.31 6.36
CA GLN A 34 -4.15 -12.95 6.66
C GLN A 34 -3.51 -12.11 5.54
N ILE A 35 -4.22 -11.91 4.42
CA ILE A 35 -3.73 -11.17 3.27
C ILE A 35 -4.65 -9.97 3.01
N ARG A 36 -4.11 -8.77 3.20
CA ARG A 36 -4.82 -7.53 2.82
C ARG A 36 -4.71 -7.32 1.32
N VAL A 37 -5.84 -7.08 0.67
CA VAL A 37 -5.87 -6.62 -0.72
C VAL A 37 -6.11 -5.12 -0.72
N VAL A 38 -5.13 -4.34 -1.16
CA VAL A 38 -5.26 -2.90 -1.38
C VAL A 38 -5.63 -2.68 -2.84
N ALA A 39 -6.87 -2.25 -3.09
CA ALA A 39 -7.35 -1.91 -4.43
C ALA A 39 -6.82 -0.54 -4.85
N VAL A 40 -5.81 -0.50 -5.72
CA VAL A 40 -5.12 0.74 -6.12
C VAL A 40 -5.90 1.45 -7.21
N SER A 41 -6.52 2.58 -6.86
CA SER A 41 -7.51 3.32 -7.67
C SER A 41 -6.96 4.58 -8.34
N LYS A 42 -5.62 4.73 -8.41
CA LYS A 42 -5.00 5.87 -9.10
C LYS A 42 -5.50 6.01 -10.52
N THR A 43 -5.73 7.24 -10.96
CA THR A 43 -6.28 7.63 -12.28
C THR A 43 -7.71 7.13 -12.55
N LYS A 44 -8.41 6.59 -11.56
CA LYS A 44 -9.77 6.08 -11.72
C LYS A 44 -10.81 7.01 -11.12
N PRO A 45 -12.02 7.10 -11.72
CA PRO A 45 -13.08 7.97 -11.21
C PRO A 45 -13.67 7.44 -9.91
N VAL A 46 -14.22 8.34 -9.10
CA VAL A 46 -14.90 8.04 -7.83
C VAL A 46 -16.01 7.01 -8.01
N SER A 47 -16.75 7.07 -9.10
CA SER A 47 -17.84 6.11 -9.40
C SER A 47 -17.39 4.66 -9.47
N LEU A 48 -16.16 4.42 -9.98
CA LEU A 48 -15.61 3.07 -10.08
C LEU A 48 -15.14 2.57 -8.72
N ILE A 49 -14.55 3.46 -7.90
CA ILE A 49 -14.18 3.15 -6.49
C ILE A 49 -15.45 2.81 -5.71
N ARG A 50 -16.52 3.58 -5.90
CA ARG A 50 -17.81 3.36 -5.24
C ARG A 50 -18.41 1.98 -5.55
N GLN A 51 -18.33 1.51 -6.81
CA GLN A 51 -18.81 0.17 -7.19
C GLN A 51 -18.05 -0.93 -6.41
N VAL A 52 -16.73 -0.81 -6.32
CA VAL A 52 -15.88 -1.77 -5.58
C VAL A 52 -16.14 -1.70 -4.07
N TYR A 53 -16.39 -0.51 -3.53
CA TYR A 53 -16.80 -0.32 -2.14
C TYR A 53 -18.16 -0.97 -1.86
N ASP A 54 -19.16 -0.74 -2.71
CA ASP A 54 -20.52 -1.28 -2.55
C ASP A 54 -20.53 -2.84 -2.64
N ALA A 55 -19.53 -3.42 -3.32
CA ALA A 55 -19.28 -4.86 -3.30
C ALA A 55 -18.65 -5.38 -1.99
N GLY A 56 -18.42 -4.52 -1.00
CA GLY A 56 -17.92 -4.88 0.33
C GLY A 56 -16.44 -4.61 0.57
N HIS A 57 -15.70 -4.13 -0.43
CA HIS A 57 -14.27 -3.83 -0.26
C HIS A 57 -14.04 -2.53 0.52
N ARG A 58 -12.99 -2.50 1.35
CA ARG A 58 -12.75 -1.35 2.25
C ARG A 58 -11.34 -0.77 2.17
N SER A 59 -10.35 -1.53 1.68
CA SER A 59 -8.94 -1.09 1.62
C SER A 59 -8.59 -0.59 0.22
N PHE A 60 -8.38 0.70 0.07
CA PHE A 60 -8.06 1.33 -1.21
C PHE A 60 -6.71 2.03 -1.16
N GLY A 61 -6.01 2.07 -2.28
CA GLY A 61 -4.69 2.68 -2.40
C GLY A 61 -4.64 3.79 -3.44
N GLU A 62 -3.92 4.87 -3.11
CA GLU A 62 -3.67 5.99 -4.01
C GLU A 62 -2.19 6.34 -4.05
N ASN A 63 -1.76 6.87 -5.20
CA ASN A 63 -0.36 7.23 -5.43
C ASN A 63 -0.10 8.74 -5.41
N TYR A 64 -1.14 9.55 -5.59
CA TYR A 64 -1.00 11.01 -5.77
C TYR A 64 -1.79 11.75 -4.70
N VAL A 65 -1.11 12.66 -3.97
CA VAL A 65 -1.72 13.39 -2.86
C VAL A 65 -2.96 14.17 -3.31
N GLN A 66 -2.90 14.85 -4.46
CA GLN A 66 -4.05 15.61 -4.95
C GLN A 66 -5.24 14.70 -5.26
N GLU A 67 -5.01 13.54 -5.91
CA GLU A 67 -6.10 12.62 -6.22
C GLU A 67 -6.82 12.12 -4.95
N ILE A 68 -6.07 11.67 -3.95
CA ILE A 68 -6.70 11.14 -2.73
C ILE A 68 -7.43 12.23 -1.94
N VAL A 69 -6.88 13.43 -1.88
CA VAL A 69 -7.52 14.58 -1.21
C VAL A 69 -8.82 14.98 -1.91
N ASP A 70 -8.87 14.91 -3.24
CA ASP A 70 -10.06 15.22 -4.02
C ASP A 70 -11.11 14.10 -3.96
N LYS A 71 -10.69 12.84 -3.90
CA LYS A 71 -11.57 11.66 -3.91
C LYS A 71 -12.16 11.32 -2.55
N ALA A 72 -11.36 11.38 -1.49
CA ALA A 72 -11.75 10.90 -0.16
C ALA A 72 -13.04 11.56 0.37
N PRO A 73 -13.27 12.88 0.23
CA PRO A 73 -14.51 13.51 0.69
C PRO A 73 -15.78 13.09 -0.06
N GLN A 74 -15.64 12.47 -1.24
CA GLN A 74 -16.75 12.02 -2.08
C GLN A 74 -17.12 10.55 -1.84
N LEU A 75 -16.42 9.88 -0.95
CA LEU A 75 -16.52 8.45 -0.70
C LEU A 75 -16.79 8.18 0.78
N PRO A 76 -17.30 6.98 1.13
CA PRO A 76 -17.61 6.65 2.53
C PRO A 76 -16.42 6.74 3.48
N GLU A 77 -16.71 7.20 4.70
CA GLU A 77 -15.69 7.45 5.74
C GLU A 77 -15.06 6.16 6.32
N ASP A 78 -15.72 5.01 6.15
CA ASP A 78 -15.22 3.71 6.59
C ASP A 78 -14.24 3.05 5.59
N ILE A 79 -13.92 3.73 4.48
CA ILE A 79 -12.80 3.35 3.64
C ILE A 79 -11.50 3.49 4.43
N LYS A 80 -10.65 2.47 4.34
CA LYS A 80 -9.28 2.48 4.83
C LYS A 80 -8.35 2.87 3.70
N TRP A 81 -7.93 4.13 3.69
CA TRP A 81 -7.04 4.64 2.67
C TRP A 81 -5.59 4.29 2.95
N HIS A 82 -4.90 3.76 1.94
CA HIS A 82 -3.45 3.55 1.93
C HIS A 82 -2.81 4.52 0.94
N PHE A 83 -1.87 5.31 1.38
CA PHE A 83 -1.05 6.08 0.46
C PHE A 83 0.17 5.24 0.08
N VAL A 84 0.21 4.80 -1.18
CA VAL A 84 1.21 3.84 -1.69
C VAL A 84 2.19 4.46 -2.68
N GLY A 85 2.08 5.77 -2.92
CA GLY A 85 2.96 6.53 -3.81
C GLY A 85 4.17 7.12 -3.11
N HIS A 86 5.04 7.76 -3.90
CA HIS A 86 6.13 8.55 -3.36
C HIS A 86 5.58 9.84 -2.73
N LEU A 87 5.79 9.99 -1.42
CA LEU A 87 5.35 11.17 -0.69
C LEU A 87 6.46 12.23 -0.66
N GLN A 88 6.20 13.41 -1.19
CA GLN A 88 7.03 14.58 -0.95
C GLN A 88 6.82 15.08 0.48
N SER A 89 7.89 15.37 1.20
CA SER A 89 7.82 15.74 2.62
C SER A 89 6.92 16.96 2.90
N ASN A 90 6.90 17.96 2.00
CA ASN A 90 6.06 19.13 2.11
C ASN A 90 4.56 18.87 1.87
N LYS A 91 4.19 17.68 1.41
CA LYS A 91 2.79 17.26 1.17
C LYS A 91 2.19 16.45 2.32
N ALA A 92 2.97 16.08 3.35
CA ALA A 92 2.48 15.29 4.48
C ALA A 92 1.29 15.97 5.18
N LYS A 93 1.37 17.27 5.46
CA LYS A 93 0.26 18.01 6.08
C LYS A 93 -0.99 18.05 5.20
N THR A 94 -0.83 18.25 3.90
CA THR A 94 -1.95 18.25 2.94
C THR A 94 -2.64 16.90 2.88
N LEU A 95 -1.86 15.82 2.80
CA LEU A 95 -2.38 14.45 2.79
C LEU A 95 -3.18 14.15 4.06
N LEU A 96 -2.57 14.37 5.23
CA LEU A 96 -3.19 14.06 6.51
C LEU A 96 -4.39 14.94 6.85
N GLY A 97 -4.35 16.22 6.46
CA GLY A 97 -5.46 17.15 6.68
C GLY A 97 -6.64 16.91 5.73
N GLY A 98 -6.38 16.44 4.52
CA GLY A 98 -7.40 16.19 3.50
C GLY A 98 -8.02 14.79 3.54
N VAL A 99 -7.40 13.84 4.26
CA VAL A 99 -7.84 12.44 4.31
C VAL A 99 -7.95 11.97 5.76
N PRO A 100 -9.08 12.28 6.46
CA PRO A 100 -9.25 11.92 7.88
C PRO A 100 -9.18 10.40 8.14
N ASN A 101 -9.63 9.60 7.19
CA ASN A 101 -9.64 8.13 7.24
C ASN A 101 -8.42 7.49 6.53
N LEU A 102 -7.29 8.23 6.43
CA LEU A 102 -6.02 7.63 6.03
C LEU A 102 -5.57 6.64 7.10
N ASP A 103 -5.48 5.36 6.72
CA ASP A 103 -5.11 4.26 7.62
C ASP A 103 -3.60 4.05 7.65
N MET A 104 -2.92 4.20 6.50
CA MET A 104 -1.51 3.86 6.37
C MET A 104 -0.80 4.68 5.29
N VAL A 105 0.47 5.00 5.53
CA VAL A 105 1.43 5.47 4.52
C VAL A 105 2.49 4.39 4.32
N GLU A 106 2.56 3.82 3.10
CA GLU A 106 3.41 2.68 2.81
C GLU A 106 4.79 3.06 2.24
N GLY A 107 4.99 4.33 1.89
CA GLY A 107 6.19 4.79 1.18
C GLY A 107 7.16 5.62 2.04
N VAL A 108 7.45 5.21 3.28
CA VAL A 108 8.44 5.92 4.11
C VAL A 108 9.85 5.47 3.71
N GLY A 109 10.52 6.29 2.91
CA GLY A 109 11.83 5.98 2.34
C GLY A 109 13.01 6.76 2.95
N ASN A 110 12.80 7.59 3.98
CA ASN A 110 13.86 8.32 4.68
C ASN A 110 13.33 8.98 5.96
N GLU A 111 14.26 9.41 6.83
CA GLU A 111 13.95 10.09 8.09
C GLU A 111 13.16 11.40 7.89
N LYS A 112 13.48 12.15 6.83
CA LYS A 112 12.80 13.42 6.55
C LYS A 112 11.29 13.24 6.35
N ILE A 113 10.89 12.21 5.59
CA ILE A 113 9.45 11.89 5.38
C ILE A 113 8.83 11.45 6.71
N ALA A 114 9.51 10.57 7.48
CA ALA A 114 9.03 10.14 8.79
C ALA A 114 8.78 11.33 9.74
N ASN A 115 9.75 12.23 9.85
CA ASN A 115 9.66 13.42 10.71
C ASN A 115 8.52 14.37 10.28
N HIS A 116 8.29 14.55 8.98
CA HIS A 116 7.19 15.39 8.49
C HIS A 116 5.82 14.75 8.75
N LEU A 117 5.70 13.43 8.59
CA LEU A 117 4.48 12.70 8.95
C LEU A 117 4.20 12.78 10.44
N ASP A 118 5.20 12.50 11.28
CA ASP A 118 5.08 12.55 12.73
C ASP A 118 4.58 13.93 13.21
N LYS A 119 5.25 15.00 12.74
CA LYS A 119 4.85 16.37 13.04
C LYS A 119 3.45 16.71 12.55
N ALA A 120 3.06 16.23 11.37
CA ALA A 120 1.74 16.50 10.82
C ALA A 120 0.64 15.76 11.61
N VAL A 121 0.87 14.51 12.02
CA VAL A 121 -0.04 13.75 12.89
C VAL A 121 -0.24 14.48 14.22
N SER A 122 0.85 14.89 14.86
CA SER A 122 0.82 15.65 16.13
C SER A 122 0.04 16.96 15.99
N ASN A 123 0.36 17.76 14.98
CA ASN A 123 -0.28 19.08 14.77
C ASN A 123 -1.77 19.00 14.48
N LEU A 124 -2.24 17.89 13.90
CA LEU A 124 -3.64 17.65 13.59
C LEU A 124 -4.38 16.91 14.71
N GLY A 125 -3.71 16.56 15.81
CA GLY A 125 -4.29 15.84 16.93
C GLY A 125 -4.85 14.46 16.54
N ARG A 126 -4.25 13.81 15.55
CA ARG A 126 -4.68 12.48 15.06
C ARG A 126 -4.15 11.37 15.96
N LYS A 127 -4.79 10.21 15.90
CA LYS A 127 -4.22 8.97 16.44
C LYS A 127 -2.92 8.63 15.69
N PRO A 128 -2.01 7.87 16.29
CA PRO A 128 -0.80 7.42 15.62
C PRO A 128 -1.10 6.81 14.25
N LEU A 129 -0.32 7.22 13.25
CA LEU A 129 -0.47 6.78 11.88
C LEU A 129 0.40 5.55 11.63
N LYS A 130 -0.18 4.48 11.07
CA LYS A 130 0.60 3.34 10.61
C LYS A 130 1.46 3.70 9.42
N VAL A 131 2.70 3.25 9.45
CA VAL A 131 3.65 3.45 8.35
C VAL A 131 4.41 2.17 8.03
N LEU A 132 4.71 1.98 6.75
CA LEU A 132 5.65 0.97 6.28
C LEU A 132 6.92 1.66 5.78
N VAL A 133 8.05 1.07 6.08
CA VAL A 133 9.34 1.52 5.54
C VAL A 133 9.52 0.88 4.16
N GLN A 134 9.75 1.74 3.16
CA GLN A 134 9.94 1.30 1.78
C GLN A 134 11.39 0.96 1.51
N VAL A 135 11.64 -0.26 1.08
CA VAL A 135 12.97 -0.79 0.74
C VAL A 135 13.13 -0.91 -0.77
N ASN A 136 14.24 -0.41 -1.30
CA ASN A 136 14.64 -0.60 -2.69
C ASN A 136 15.29 -1.98 -2.86
N THR A 137 14.50 -2.97 -3.24
CA THR A 137 14.98 -4.35 -3.42
C THR A 137 15.52 -4.63 -4.83
N SER A 138 15.41 -3.67 -5.75
CA SER A 138 15.85 -3.84 -7.14
C SER A 138 17.31 -3.42 -7.38
N GLY A 139 17.90 -2.67 -6.44
CA GLY A 139 19.26 -2.13 -6.60
C GLY A 139 19.37 -0.97 -7.60
N GLU A 140 18.27 -0.50 -8.18
CA GLU A 140 18.30 0.64 -9.11
C GLU A 140 18.25 1.96 -8.34
N GLU A 141 19.27 2.81 -8.51
CA GLU A 141 19.36 4.13 -7.84
C GLU A 141 18.20 5.07 -8.16
N SER A 142 17.56 4.89 -9.31
CA SER A 142 16.42 5.71 -9.76
C SER A 142 15.12 5.43 -9.01
N LYS A 143 15.07 4.41 -8.14
CA LYS A 143 13.84 3.98 -7.46
C LYS A 143 13.74 4.50 -6.05
N SER A 144 12.49 4.77 -5.69
CA SER A 144 12.12 5.14 -4.33
C SER A 144 12.34 3.97 -3.36
N GLY A 145 12.74 4.29 -2.16
CA GLY A 145 13.02 3.33 -1.10
C GLY A 145 14.46 3.44 -0.62
N ILE A 146 14.71 2.91 0.54
CA ILE A 146 16.04 2.87 1.16
C ILE A 146 16.81 1.64 0.69
N ASP A 147 18.12 1.73 0.75
CA ASP A 147 18.98 0.56 0.59
C ASP A 147 18.66 -0.48 1.69
N PRO A 148 18.63 -1.80 1.37
CA PRO A 148 18.38 -2.84 2.36
C PRO A 148 19.27 -2.73 3.62
N SER A 149 20.53 -2.36 3.47
CA SER A 149 21.46 -2.19 4.59
C SER A 149 21.10 -1.03 5.54
N SER A 150 20.31 -0.07 5.07
CA SER A 150 19.82 1.07 5.86
C SER A 150 18.45 0.84 6.51
N CYS A 151 17.83 -0.30 6.23
CA CYS A 151 16.45 -0.59 6.63
C CYS A 151 16.26 -0.50 8.14
N LEU A 152 17.11 -1.18 8.91
CA LEU A 152 17.03 -1.18 10.37
C LEU A 152 17.15 0.23 10.95
N GLY A 153 18.08 1.05 10.46
CA GLY A 153 18.29 2.40 10.95
C GLY A 153 17.05 3.29 10.80
N ILE A 154 16.33 3.19 9.67
CA ILE A 154 15.09 3.95 9.46
C ILE A 154 13.96 3.42 10.34
N VAL A 155 13.85 2.11 10.53
CA VAL A 155 12.85 1.52 11.43
C VAL A 155 13.09 1.97 12.88
N GLU A 156 14.33 1.96 13.33
CA GLU A 156 14.71 2.48 14.66
C GLU A 156 14.38 3.96 14.80
N HIS A 157 14.69 4.78 13.78
CA HIS A 157 14.33 6.20 13.77
C HIS A 157 12.82 6.39 13.92
N VAL A 158 11.99 5.67 13.15
CA VAL A 158 10.54 5.74 13.26
C VAL A 158 10.08 5.39 14.67
N ARG A 159 10.58 4.31 15.26
CA ARG A 159 10.16 3.84 16.59
C ARG A 159 10.61 4.72 17.74
N LEU A 160 11.82 5.29 17.64
CA LEU A 160 12.45 6.03 18.76
C LEU A 160 12.24 7.54 18.66
N ARG A 161 12.04 8.09 17.45
CA ARG A 161 12.00 9.53 17.20
C ARG A 161 10.66 10.04 16.69
N CYS A 162 9.75 9.15 16.28
CA CYS A 162 8.46 9.52 15.70
C CYS A 162 7.31 8.93 16.55
N PRO A 163 7.02 9.49 17.73
CA PRO A 163 6.03 8.93 18.67
C PRO A 163 4.60 8.93 18.16
N ASN A 164 4.29 9.72 17.13
CA ASN A 164 2.98 9.77 16.50
C ASN A 164 2.85 8.84 15.29
N LEU A 165 3.90 8.04 15.01
CA LEU A 165 3.86 7.00 13.98
C LEU A 165 3.89 5.61 14.62
N GLU A 166 3.17 4.69 14.00
CA GLU A 166 3.19 3.27 14.34
C GLU A 166 3.93 2.51 13.23
N PHE A 167 5.10 1.98 13.53
CA PHE A 167 5.80 1.10 12.59
C PHE A 167 5.01 -0.21 12.44
N ALA A 168 4.47 -0.47 11.25
CA ALA A 168 3.66 -1.64 10.98
C ALA A 168 4.39 -2.69 10.12
N GLY A 169 5.47 -2.32 9.42
CA GLY A 169 6.19 -3.27 8.60
C GLY A 169 6.99 -2.64 7.45
N LEU A 170 7.26 -3.44 6.43
CA LEU A 170 8.08 -3.09 5.28
C LEU A 170 7.30 -3.16 3.96
N MET A 171 7.74 -2.39 2.97
CA MET A 171 7.15 -2.38 1.64
C MET A 171 8.22 -2.38 0.56
N THR A 172 7.94 -3.03 -0.57
CA THR A 172 8.71 -2.85 -1.80
C THR A 172 7.82 -2.80 -3.03
N ILE A 173 8.26 -2.08 -4.05
CA ILE A 173 7.59 -2.03 -5.36
C ILE A 173 8.17 -3.11 -6.30
N GLY A 174 9.41 -3.55 -6.06
CA GLY A 174 10.12 -4.48 -6.96
C GLY A 174 10.61 -3.82 -8.24
N MET A 175 10.65 -4.57 -9.35
CA MET A 175 11.16 -4.10 -10.66
C MET A 175 10.15 -3.22 -11.42
N PRO A 176 10.61 -2.30 -12.33
CA PRO A 176 9.72 -1.38 -13.05
C PRO A 176 8.78 -2.06 -14.04
N ASP A 177 9.20 -3.15 -14.60
CA ASP A 177 8.45 -3.94 -15.58
C ASP A 177 7.37 -4.83 -14.94
N TYR A 178 7.19 -4.68 -13.60
CA TYR A 178 6.25 -5.48 -12.79
C TYR A 178 6.58 -6.99 -12.78
N THR A 179 7.76 -7.36 -13.24
CA THR A 179 8.32 -8.70 -13.06
C THR A 179 9.25 -8.66 -11.84
N SER A 180 8.66 -8.62 -10.64
CA SER A 180 9.47 -8.82 -9.44
C SER A 180 10.06 -10.22 -9.50
N THR A 181 11.37 -10.29 -9.51
CA THR A 181 12.03 -11.58 -9.38
C THR A 181 11.85 -12.08 -7.95
N PRO A 182 11.86 -13.40 -7.70
CA PRO A 182 11.84 -13.95 -6.35
C PRO A 182 12.89 -13.34 -5.41
N GLU A 183 14.02 -12.89 -5.96
CA GLU A 183 15.10 -12.22 -5.22
C GLU A 183 14.64 -10.92 -4.57
N ASN A 184 13.80 -10.12 -5.23
CA ASN A 184 13.28 -8.87 -4.66
C ASN A 184 12.42 -9.15 -3.42
N PHE A 185 11.57 -10.16 -3.47
CA PHE A 185 10.77 -10.56 -2.32
C PHE A 185 11.64 -11.17 -1.21
N ARG A 186 12.64 -11.96 -1.58
CA ARG A 186 13.59 -12.54 -0.61
C ARG A 186 14.41 -11.47 0.10
N THR A 187 14.83 -10.43 -0.60
CA THR A 187 15.50 -9.28 0.00
C THR A 187 14.64 -8.61 1.06
N LEU A 188 13.35 -8.39 0.77
CA LEU A 188 12.44 -7.80 1.75
C LEU A 188 12.21 -8.71 2.97
N LEU A 189 12.10 -10.03 2.76
CA LEU A 189 12.02 -11.02 3.83
C LEU A 189 13.25 -10.99 4.74
N ASN A 190 14.44 -10.88 4.16
CA ASN A 190 15.68 -10.76 4.93
C ASN A 190 15.70 -9.48 5.77
N CYS A 191 15.29 -8.34 5.19
CA CYS A 191 15.16 -7.09 5.96
C CYS A 191 14.18 -7.25 7.12
N ARG A 192 13.02 -7.92 6.92
CA ARG A 192 12.08 -8.20 8.01
C ARG A 192 12.73 -9.03 9.11
N ALA A 193 13.42 -10.11 8.77
CA ALA A 193 14.07 -10.97 9.75
C ALA A 193 15.11 -10.20 10.59
N GLU A 194 15.92 -9.35 9.94
CA GLU A 194 16.90 -8.50 10.63
C GLU A 194 16.23 -7.49 11.57
N VAL A 195 15.20 -6.79 11.09
CA VAL A 195 14.44 -5.82 11.88
C VAL A 195 13.78 -6.50 13.08
N CYS A 196 13.08 -7.61 12.86
CA CYS A 196 12.39 -8.34 13.93
C CYS A 196 13.37 -8.87 14.98
N LYS A 197 14.50 -9.41 14.56
CA LYS A 197 15.56 -9.87 15.46
C LYS A 197 16.13 -8.71 16.29
N ALA A 198 16.45 -7.58 15.66
CA ALA A 198 17.03 -6.42 16.34
C ALA A 198 16.07 -5.79 17.35
N LEU A 199 14.78 -5.80 17.05
CA LEU A 199 13.75 -5.15 17.86
C LEU A 199 13.07 -6.10 18.85
N GLY A 200 13.41 -7.40 18.84
CA GLY A 200 12.79 -8.40 19.70
C GLY A 200 11.29 -8.58 19.44
N MET A 201 10.85 -8.39 18.18
CA MET A 201 9.45 -8.56 17.78
C MET A 201 9.26 -9.82 16.94
N ALA A 202 8.05 -10.41 17.00
CA ALA A 202 7.72 -11.55 16.16
C ALA A 202 7.50 -11.12 14.71
N GLU A 203 7.84 -11.99 13.75
CA GLU A 203 7.71 -11.66 12.31
C GLU A 203 6.26 -11.42 11.87
N ASP A 204 5.29 -12.05 12.50
CA ASP A 204 3.86 -11.85 12.26
C ASP A 204 3.35 -10.47 12.68
N GLN A 205 4.12 -9.75 13.50
CA GLN A 205 3.86 -8.36 13.88
C GLN A 205 4.47 -7.34 12.89
N CYS A 206 5.23 -7.79 11.90
CA CYS A 206 5.85 -6.97 10.88
C CYS A 206 5.25 -7.30 9.51
N GLU A 207 4.34 -6.43 9.06
CA GLU A 207 3.67 -6.60 7.77
C GLU A 207 4.66 -6.56 6.60
N LEU A 208 4.36 -7.27 5.54
CA LEU A 208 5.06 -7.19 4.26
C LEU A 208 4.10 -6.80 3.16
N SER A 209 4.23 -5.56 2.68
CA SER A 209 3.52 -5.06 1.51
C SER A 209 4.38 -5.28 0.28
N MET A 210 4.12 -6.36 -0.44
CA MET A 210 4.80 -6.73 -1.68
C MET A 210 3.86 -7.53 -2.58
N GLY A 211 4.04 -7.39 -3.89
CA GLY A 211 3.17 -7.99 -4.90
C GLY A 211 2.14 -7.02 -5.46
N MET A 212 2.03 -7.00 -6.78
CA MET A 212 1.13 -6.17 -7.57
C MET A 212 0.36 -7.04 -8.59
N SER A 213 -0.34 -6.43 -9.53
CA SER A 213 -1.21 -7.11 -10.50
C SER A 213 -0.54 -8.28 -11.24
N GLY A 214 0.76 -8.22 -11.50
CA GLY A 214 1.50 -9.23 -12.27
C GLY A 214 2.11 -10.37 -11.45
N ASP A 215 2.27 -10.18 -10.11
CA ASP A 215 3.11 -11.08 -9.29
C ASP A 215 2.55 -11.32 -7.87
N PHE A 216 1.35 -10.85 -7.58
CA PHE A 216 0.79 -10.93 -6.21
C PHE A 216 0.64 -12.37 -5.70
N GLU A 217 0.35 -13.35 -6.55
CA GLU A 217 0.22 -14.75 -6.13
C GLU A 217 1.56 -15.29 -5.62
N GLN A 218 2.64 -15.06 -6.40
CA GLN A 218 3.99 -15.42 -5.99
C GLN A 218 4.42 -14.69 -4.71
N ALA A 219 4.11 -13.38 -4.61
CA ALA A 219 4.38 -12.61 -3.40
C ALA A 219 3.68 -13.21 -2.17
N ILE A 220 2.41 -13.61 -2.30
CA ILE A 220 1.66 -14.27 -1.23
C ILE A 220 2.33 -15.58 -0.85
N GLU A 221 2.67 -16.44 -1.80
CA GLU A 221 3.34 -17.72 -1.55
C GLU A 221 4.70 -17.53 -0.86
N MET A 222 5.35 -16.41 -1.09
CA MET A 222 6.61 -16.02 -0.43
C MET A 222 6.45 -15.27 0.89
N GLY A 223 5.21 -15.08 1.39
CA GLY A 223 4.98 -14.51 2.72
C GLY A 223 4.46 -13.07 2.76
N SER A 224 4.04 -12.49 1.62
CA SER A 224 3.35 -11.19 1.62
C SER A 224 2.11 -11.21 2.53
N THR A 225 1.88 -10.12 3.27
CA THR A 225 0.69 -9.92 4.09
C THR A 225 -0.23 -8.85 3.50
N SER A 226 0.26 -8.09 2.52
CA SER A 226 -0.50 -7.05 1.83
C SER A 226 -0.09 -6.98 0.36
N VAL A 227 -1.06 -7.05 -0.55
CA VAL A 227 -0.86 -6.94 -2.00
C VAL A 227 -1.58 -5.71 -2.54
N ARG A 228 -0.97 -5.03 -3.53
CA ARG A 228 -1.46 -3.78 -4.09
C ARG A 228 -1.87 -3.97 -5.55
N ILE A 229 -3.15 -4.11 -5.81
CA ILE A 229 -3.67 -4.53 -7.10
C ILE A 229 -4.49 -3.40 -7.74
N GLY A 230 -4.04 -2.92 -8.88
CA GLY A 230 -4.67 -1.83 -9.63
C GLY A 230 -5.31 -2.31 -10.93
N SER A 231 -4.50 -2.51 -11.98
CA SER A 231 -4.98 -2.80 -13.34
C SER A 231 -5.82 -4.07 -13.45
N THR A 232 -5.55 -5.08 -12.62
CA THR A 232 -6.36 -6.31 -12.62
C THR A 232 -7.77 -6.08 -12.08
N ILE A 233 -7.99 -5.08 -11.20
CA ILE A 233 -9.32 -4.74 -10.67
C ILE A 233 -9.98 -3.66 -11.53
N PHE A 234 -9.27 -2.56 -11.82
CA PHE A 234 -9.83 -1.35 -12.40
C PHE A 234 -9.57 -1.18 -13.89
N GLY A 235 -8.87 -2.12 -14.52
CA GLY A 235 -8.47 -2.02 -15.93
C GLY A 235 -7.22 -1.12 -16.13
N PRO A 236 -6.78 -0.98 -17.40
CA PRO A 236 -5.59 -0.22 -17.76
C PRO A 236 -5.69 1.25 -17.34
N ARG A 237 -4.55 1.92 -17.19
CA ARG A 237 -4.50 3.35 -16.85
C ARG A 237 -5.00 4.18 -18.01
N GLU A 238 -5.93 5.08 -17.74
CA GLU A 238 -6.35 6.13 -18.66
C GLU A 238 -5.52 7.38 -18.37
N TYR A 239 -4.49 7.62 -19.17
CA TYR A 239 -3.81 8.91 -19.15
C TYR A 239 -4.69 9.90 -19.90
N ALA A 240 -5.06 11.03 -19.28
CA ALA A 240 -5.69 12.12 -19.99
C ALA A 240 -4.83 12.45 -21.24
N LYS A 241 -5.42 12.32 -22.43
CA LYS A 241 -4.76 12.74 -23.67
C LYS A 241 -4.35 14.19 -23.47
N LYS A 242 -3.03 14.49 -23.45
CA LYS A 242 -2.57 15.88 -23.57
C LYS A 242 -3.22 16.43 -24.82
N GLN A 243 -4.15 17.39 -24.64
CA GLN A 243 -4.60 18.18 -25.76
C GLN A 243 -3.37 18.85 -26.34
N GLN A 244 -2.98 18.40 -27.52
CA GLN A 244 -2.02 19.12 -28.36
C GLN A 244 -2.79 20.36 -28.86
N ASN A 245 -2.48 21.50 -28.26
CA ASN A 245 -2.72 22.82 -28.85
C ASN A 245 -1.43 23.30 -29.48
#